data_96c1531856cb553721a5d8ece6627fad
#
_entry.id   96c1531856cb553721a5d8ece6627fad
#
_cell.length_a   1.000
_cell.length_b   1.000
_cell.length_c   1.000
_cell.angle_alpha   90.00
_cell.angle_beta   90.00
_cell.angle_gamma   90.00
#
_symmetry.space_group_name_H-M   'P 1'
#
loop_
_entity.id
_entity.type
_entity.pdbx_description
1 polymer ?
#
loop_
_entity_poly.entity_id
_entity_poly.type
_entity_poly.pdbx_seq_one_letter_code
_entity_poly.pdbx_strand_id
1 'polypeptide(L)'
;VLIPHGVAVLLVVILAVASLMFTNSSMVNLSATIAQLWLSLNLGAVAGSGEVISVLPTLPGFIFLWAIAARIHRAVKDRVSIADLGVLAALVLGIPLALTAIAAFMLFDASSVLNVEVPPITRLLRVMLFHLSALFLGMGPRLWQALARRYGAPEWLIDAITQAFRFLIAFGTVSLVSVLVMTAINHSAFTATMQGYDDSASVVALIVLSILYLPNIMIFAMGNLIGSPLYFGDASISVFSVHSVPLPPLPILAALPSEAPSWAVALLVIPAIIATWVCVRNPMRLAVNTTAAVISALCFLVLAVFAGGTLGVYNYVGLNLLASVGLVFVYFALVGLLIAGIDKLRNPVEVKSVKAVPVVETEPEEVEEDEEEDVEEEVDEEEEEVEEAVEEVEEDDADDPEENSEEEESDEEIETETEAEETNDGSEAEDR
;
A
#
# COMPACT_ATOMS: atom_id res chain seq x y z
N VAL A 1 4.56 12.69 8.50
CA VAL A 1 5.15 11.34 8.47
C VAL A 1 5.28 10.78 9.89
N LEU A 2 5.82 11.54 10.87
CA LEU A 2 6.03 11.07 12.25
C LEU A 2 4.76 10.58 12.96
N ILE A 3 3.61 11.23 12.76
CA ILE A 3 2.37 10.90 13.48
C ILE A 3 1.92 9.43 13.27
N PRO A 4 1.77 8.92 12.03
CA PRO A 4 1.38 7.51 11.85
C PRO A 4 2.37 6.53 12.48
N HIS A 5 3.69 6.81 12.37
CA HIS A 5 4.72 5.95 12.97
C HIS A 5 4.71 6.01 14.49
N GLY A 6 4.54 7.20 15.08
CA GLY A 6 4.41 7.35 16.54
C GLY A 6 3.20 6.62 17.10
N VAL A 7 2.04 6.74 16.43
CA VAL A 7 0.81 5.99 16.80
C VAL A 7 1.03 4.48 16.65
N ALA A 8 1.70 4.05 15.57
CA ALA A 8 2.00 2.63 15.36
C ALA A 8 2.93 2.06 16.43
N VAL A 9 4.00 2.78 16.79
CA VAL A 9 4.91 2.37 17.87
C VAL A 9 4.16 2.27 19.20
N LEU A 10 3.35 3.28 19.53
CA LEU A 10 2.54 3.25 20.76
C LEU A 10 1.59 2.06 20.78
N LEU A 11 0.88 1.81 19.68
CA LEU A 11 -0.02 0.66 19.53
C LEU A 11 0.73 -0.67 19.70
N VAL A 12 1.90 -0.81 19.07
CA VAL A 12 2.75 -2.01 19.18
C VAL A 12 3.18 -2.25 20.63
N VAL A 13 3.60 -1.20 21.36
CA VAL A 13 3.98 -1.31 22.77
C VAL A 13 2.79 -1.75 23.62
N ILE A 14 1.61 -1.12 23.44
CA ILE A 14 0.40 -1.47 24.18
C ILE A 14 0.01 -2.93 23.90
N LEU A 15 0.03 -3.35 22.63
CA LEU A 15 -0.30 -4.73 22.24
C LEU A 15 0.72 -5.74 22.78
N ALA A 16 2.01 -5.39 22.82
CA ALA A 16 3.05 -6.25 23.39
C ALA A 16 2.80 -6.48 24.88
N VAL A 17 2.57 -5.40 25.65
CA VAL A 17 2.29 -5.50 27.08
C VAL A 17 1.01 -6.29 27.31
N ALA A 18 -0.08 -5.96 26.61
CA ALA A 18 -1.36 -6.66 26.73
C ALA A 18 -1.24 -8.16 26.40
N SER A 19 -0.50 -8.51 25.33
CA SER A 19 -0.27 -9.91 24.95
C SER A 19 0.46 -10.68 26.04
N LEU A 20 1.54 -10.12 26.60
CA LEU A 20 2.31 -10.77 27.66
C LEU A 20 1.49 -10.94 28.96
N MET A 21 0.71 -9.94 29.30
CA MET A 21 -0.20 -10.02 30.46
C MET A 21 -1.27 -11.08 30.25
N PHE A 22 -1.90 -11.11 29.07
CA PHE A 22 -2.95 -12.07 28.74
C PHE A 22 -2.45 -13.52 28.73
N THR A 23 -1.22 -13.75 28.23
CA THR A 23 -0.59 -15.08 28.18
C THR A 23 0.15 -15.46 29.46
N ASN A 24 0.15 -14.62 30.51
CA ASN A 24 0.96 -14.77 31.71
C ASN A 24 2.45 -15.02 31.41
N SER A 25 2.97 -14.42 30.33
CA SER A 25 4.35 -14.57 29.91
C SER A 25 5.25 -13.58 30.65
N SER A 26 6.54 -13.94 30.80
CA SER A 26 7.53 -13.08 31.44
C SER A 26 7.73 -11.74 30.71
N MET A 27 7.83 -10.65 31.45
CA MET A 27 8.18 -9.32 30.90
C MET A 27 9.59 -9.24 30.30
N VAL A 28 10.44 -10.24 30.53
CA VAL A 28 11.73 -10.39 29.84
C VAL A 28 11.53 -10.48 28.31
N ASN A 29 10.37 -11.00 27.86
CA ASN A 29 10.02 -11.11 26.45
C ASN A 29 9.59 -9.79 25.81
N LEU A 30 9.46 -8.68 26.58
CA LEU A 30 8.81 -7.45 26.11
C LEU A 30 9.52 -6.85 24.90
N SER A 31 10.85 -6.73 24.94
CA SER A 31 11.65 -6.16 23.85
C SER A 31 11.51 -6.96 22.55
N ALA A 32 11.63 -8.29 22.65
CA ALA A 32 11.44 -9.18 21.50
C ALA A 32 10.04 -9.11 20.92
N THR A 33 9.00 -9.06 21.78
CA THR A 33 7.61 -8.96 21.38
C THR A 33 7.33 -7.64 20.65
N ILE A 34 7.82 -6.51 21.16
CA ILE A 34 7.71 -5.20 20.50
C ILE A 34 8.36 -5.25 19.11
N ALA A 35 9.59 -5.78 19.02
CA ALA A 35 10.31 -5.85 17.76
C ALA A 35 9.59 -6.74 16.73
N GLN A 36 9.12 -7.92 17.14
CA GLN A 36 8.36 -8.83 16.26
C GLN A 36 7.03 -8.24 15.82
N LEU A 37 6.29 -7.57 16.70
CA LEU A 37 5.03 -6.88 16.33
C LEU A 37 5.28 -5.71 15.38
N TRP A 38 6.36 -4.94 15.58
CA TRP A 38 6.76 -3.89 14.63
C TRP A 38 7.04 -4.46 13.23
N LEU A 39 7.85 -5.52 13.16
CA LEU A 39 8.15 -6.19 11.88
C LEU A 39 6.89 -6.77 11.25
N SER A 40 6.00 -7.38 12.04
CA SER A 40 4.74 -7.94 11.56
C SER A 40 3.80 -6.87 10.99
N LEU A 41 3.67 -5.73 11.67
CA LEU A 41 2.85 -4.60 11.18
C LEU A 41 3.35 -4.05 9.84
N ASN A 42 4.65 -4.10 9.61
CA ASN A 42 5.30 -3.65 8.37
C ASN A 42 5.45 -4.76 7.33
N LEU A 43 4.77 -5.89 7.49
CA LEU A 43 4.80 -7.06 6.60
C LEU A 43 6.23 -7.56 6.33
N GLY A 44 7.11 -7.43 7.30
CA GLY A 44 8.48 -7.94 7.29
C GLY A 44 8.53 -9.45 7.45
N ALA A 45 9.29 -9.94 8.42
CA ALA A 45 9.27 -11.33 8.86
C ALA A 45 9.58 -11.40 10.35
N VAL A 46 9.14 -12.47 11.00
CA VAL A 46 9.55 -12.84 12.35
C VAL A 46 10.35 -14.12 12.29
N ALA A 47 11.33 -14.26 13.17
CA ALA A 47 12.18 -15.44 13.21
C ALA A 47 12.41 -15.88 14.66
N GLY A 48 12.51 -17.19 14.85
CA GLY A 48 12.79 -17.79 16.15
C GLY A 48 12.77 -19.31 16.07
N SER A 49 13.53 -19.97 16.97
CA SER A 49 13.66 -21.42 17.01
C SER A 49 14.12 -22.07 15.70
N GLY A 50 14.94 -21.36 14.91
CA GLY A 50 15.39 -21.84 13.59
C GLY A 50 14.39 -21.67 12.45
N GLU A 51 13.20 -21.12 12.73
CA GLU A 51 12.13 -20.95 11.75
C GLU A 51 11.88 -19.48 11.41
N VAL A 52 11.52 -19.21 10.16
CA VAL A 52 11.16 -17.87 9.69
C VAL A 52 9.71 -17.87 9.24
N ILE A 53 8.93 -16.93 9.78
CA ILE A 53 7.54 -16.71 9.38
C ILE A 53 7.47 -15.35 8.69
N SER A 54 7.13 -15.35 7.40
CA SER A 54 6.94 -14.15 6.59
C SER A 54 5.58 -14.09 5.89
N VAL A 55 4.76 -15.12 6.04
CA VAL A 55 3.32 -15.06 5.73
C VAL A 55 2.61 -14.47 6.94
N LEU A 56 2.51 -13.16 6.95
CA LEU A 56 1.91 -12.40 8.05
C LEU A 56 0.51 -11.94 7.67
N PRO A 57 -0.40 -11.71 8.64
CA PRO A 57 -1.72 -11.16 8.34
C PRO A 57 -1.57 -9.77 7.74
N THR A 58 -2.05 -9.60 6.51
CA THR A 58 -1.81 -8.36 5.75
C THR A 58 -2.79 -7.24 6.08
N LEU A 59 -3.94 -7.51 6.71
CA LEU A 59 -4.94 -6.48 7.00
C LEU A 59 -4.40 -5.33 7.87
N PRO A 60 -3.74 -5.58 9.02
CA PRO A 60 -3.17 -4.51 9.84
C PRO A 60 -2.13 -3.69 9.07
N GLY A 61 -1.26 -4.38 8.31
CA GLY A 61 -0.26 -3.72 7.47
C GLY A 61 -0.92 -2.83 6.40
N PHE A 62 -1.96 -3.28 5.70
CA PHE A 62 -2.64 -2.47 4.69
C PHE A 62 -3.37 -1.28 5.29
N ILE A 63 -3.95 -1.39 6.50
CA ILE A 63 -4.52 -0.26 7.23
C ILE A 63 -3.41 0.77 7.57
N PHE A 64 -2.26 0.30 8.04
CA PHE A 64 -1.12 1.16 8.36
C PHE A 64 -0.55 1.82 7.09
N LEU A 65 -0.38 1.07 5.99
CA LEU A 65 0.03 1.60 4.70
C LEU A 65 -0.92 2.69 4.21
N TRP A 66 -2.23 2.45 4.30
CA TRP A 66 -3.25 3.45 3.95
C TRP A 66 -3.14 4.71 4.82
N ALA A 67 -2.92 4.56 6.13
CA ALA A 67 -2.76 5.69 7.05
C ALA A 67 -1.53 6.55 6.69
N ILE A 68 -0.40 5.91 6.34
CA ILE A 68 0.81 6.60 5.86
C ILE A 68 0.52 7.31 4.53
N ALA A 69 -0.04 6.59 3.55
CA ALA A 69 -0.36 7.14 2.23
C ALA A 69 -1.34 8.32 2.32
N ALA A 70 -2.39 8.21 3.16
CA ALA A 70 -3.34 9.29 3.40
C ALA A 70 -2.68 10.53 4.05
N ARG A 71 -1.68 10.32 4.91
CA ARG A 71 -0.92 11.42 5.51
C ARG A 71 0.01 12.08 4.50
N ILE A 72 0.68 11.28 3.66
CA ILE A 72 1.49 11.78 2.55
C ILE A 72 0.60 12.60 1.61
N HIS A 73 -0.54 12.06 1.20
CA HIS A 73 -1.47 12.74 0.29
C HIS A 73 -1.90 14.11 0.83
N ARG A 74 -2.23 14.19 2.13
CA ARG A 74 -2.57 15.48 2.77
C ARG A 74 -1.41 16.47 2.79
N ALA A 75 -0.17 15.98 2.86
CA ALA A 75 1.02 16.83 2.86
C ALA A 75 1.38 17.37 1.46
N VAL A 76 1.02 16.61 0.38
CA VAL A 76 1.41 16.94 -1.00
C VAL A 76 0.26 17.43 -1.88
N LYS A 77 -0.98 17.52 -1.35
CA LYS A 77 -2.16 17.91 -2.14
C LYS A 77 -2.12 19.37 -2.61
N ASP A 78 -1.45 20.24 -1.83
CA ASP A 78 -1.25 21.66 -2.12
C ASP A 78 0.06 21.87 -2.89
N ARG A 79 0.58 23.08 -2.96
CA ARG A 79 1.85 23.37 -3.65
C ARG A 79 3.02 22.75 -2.89
N VAL A 80 3.83 21.93 -3.57
CA VAL A 80 5.00 21.24 -3.01
C VAL A 80 6.20 21.42 -3.93
N SER A 81 7.34 21.87 -3.38
CA SER A 81 8.58 21.95 -4.12
C SER A 81 9.21 20.56 -4.30
N ILE A 82 10.13 20.41 -5.27
CA ILE A 82 10.86 19.16 -5.46
C ILE A 82 11.77 18.85 -4.26
N ALA A 83 12.34 19.89 -3.64
CA ALA A 83 13.15 19.73 -2.44
C ALA A 83 12.31 19.15 -1.29
N ASP A 84 11.09 19.69 -1.06
CA ASP A 84 10.17 19.18 -0.05
C ASP A 84 9.77 17.72 -0.31
N LEU A 85 9.55 17.39 -1.59
CA LEU A 85 9.25 16.01 -1.99
C LEU A 85 10.43 15.07 -1.69
N GLY A 86 11.67 15.52 -1.94
CA GLY A 86 12.88 14.79 -1.57
C GLY A 86 13.02 14.57 -0.07
N VAL A 87 12.78 15.61 0.73
CA VAL A 87 12.76 15.51 2.20
C VAL A 87 11.65 14.58 2.68
N LEU A 88 10.44 14.68 2.10
CA LEU A 88 9.33 13.80 2.43
C LEU A 88 9.67 12.33 2.14
N ALA A 89 10.25 12.04 0.97
CA ALA A 89 10.67 10.69 0.59
C ALA A 89 11.75 10.16 1.54
N ALA A 90 12.75 10.98 1.89
CA ALA A 90 13.78 10.63 2.84
C ALA A 90 13.21 10.31 4.24
N LEU A 91 12.22 11.05 4.71
CA LEU A 91 11.55 10.80 6.00
C LEU A 91 10.66 9.55 5.94
N VAL A 92 9.92 9.33 4.84
CA VAL A 92 9.04 8.15 4.67
C VAL A 92 9.84 6.86 4.64
N LEU A 93 11.05 6.87 4.12
CA LEU A 93 11.93 5.70 4.06
C LEU A 93 12.90 5.64 5.25
N GLY A 94 13.42 6.75 5.71
CA GLY A 94 14.43 6.82 6.76
C GLY A 94 13.88 6.49 8.15
N ILE A 95 12.69 7.00 8.51
CA ILE A 95 12.08 6.71 9.81
C ILE A 95 11.83 5.20 10.01
N PRO A 96 11.13 4.50 9.11
CA PRO A 96 10.91 3.06 9.28
C PRO A 96 12.21 2.25 9.18
N LEU A 97 13.19 2.70 8.41
CA LEU A 97 14.50 2.06 8.37
C LEU A 97 15.18 2.13 9.74
N ALA A 98 15.19 3.29 10.39
CA ALA A 98 15.74 3.47 11.72
C ALA A 98 14.99 2.62 12.76
N LEU A 99 13.64 2.65 12.74
CA LEU A 99 12.83 1.83 13.66
C LEU A 99 13.02 0.33 13.42
N THR A 100 13.20 -0.10 12.17
CA THR A 100 13.48 -1.50 11.84
C THR A 100 14.88 -1.91 12.28
N ALA A 101 15.87 -1.01 12.19
CA ALA A 101 17.21 -1.25 12.72
C ALA A 101 17.18 -1.38 14.25
N ILE A 102 16.41 -0.54 14.95
CA ILE A 102 16.19 -0.66 16.39
C ILE A 102 15.52 -2.00 16.72
N ALA A 103 14.48 -2.39 16.01
CA ALA A 103 13.82 -3.68 16.21
C ALA A 103 14.77 -4.86 15.98
N ALA A 104 15.61 -4.80 14.94
CA ALA A 104 16.62 -5.83 14.69
C ALA A 104 17.65 -5.89 15.81
N PHE A 105 18.08 -4.75 16.35
CA PHE A 105 18.99 -4.70 17.50
C PHE A 105 18.34 -5.28 18.77
N MET A 106 17.04 -4.95 19.02
CA MET A 106 16.29 -5.53 20.14
C MET A 106 16.21 -7.06 20.04
N LEU A 107 15.99 -7.61 18.83
CA LEU A 107 15.99 -9.05 18.61
C LEU A 107 17.38 -9.66 18.78
N PHE A 108 18.42 -9.00 18.30
CA PHE A 108 19.80 -9.45 18.48
C PHE A 108 20.17 -9.54 19.96
N ASP A 109 19.84 -8.53 20.76
CA ASP A 109 20.06 -8.52 22.21
C ASP A 109 19.25 -9.63 22.89
N ALA A 110 17.98 -9.74 22.58
CA ALA A 110 17.07 -10.75 23.13
C ALA A 110 17.48 -12.19 22.76
N SER A 111 18.12 -12.41 21.62
CA SER A 111 18.54 -13.74 21.14
C SER A 111 19.55 -14.43 22.08
N SER A 112 20.22 -13.66 22.94
CA SER A 112 21.13 -14.20 23.96
C SER A 112 20.41 -14.96 25.09
N VAL A 113 19.11 -14.69 25.29
CA VAL A 113 18.29 -15.25 26.39
C VAL A 113 17.05 -15.99 25.88
N LEU A 114 16.54 -15.59 24.72
CA LEU A 114 15.29 -16.09 24.13
C LEU A 114 15.56 -16.79 22.80
N ASN A 115 14.70 -17.74 22.45
CA ASN A 115 14.74 -18.41 21.15
C ASN A 115 14.14 -17.52 20.05
N VAL A 116 14.67 -16.31 19.91
CA VAL A 116 14.29 -15.34 18.84
C VAL A 116 15.54 -15.06 18.00
N GLU A 117 15.31 -14.73 16.74
CA GLU A 117 16.36 -14.46 15.77
C GLU A 117 16.07 -13.19 15.00
N VAL A 118 17.14 -12.54 14.52
CA VAL A 118 17.00 -11.41 13.58
C VAL A 118 16.68 -11.99 12.21
N PRO A 119 15.55 -11.59 11.57
CA PRO A 119 15.22 -12.09 10.24
C PRO A 119 16.31 -11.72 9.21
N PRO A 120 16.49 -12.55 8.15
CA PRO A 120 17.43 -12.25 7.08
C PRO A 120 17.18 -10.87 6.45
N ILE A 121 18.23 -10.18 6.04
CA ILE A 121 18.16 -8.82 5.46
C ILE A 121 17.21 -8.75 4.25
N THR A 122 17.12 -9.81 3.46
CA THR A 122 16.19 -9.91 2.32
C THR A 122 14.73 -9.79 2.75
N ARG A 123 14.39 -10.24 3.96
CA ARG A 123 13.05 -10.11 4.54
C ARG A 123 12.82 -8.71 5.14
N LEU A 124 13.87 -8.09 5.69
CA LEU A 124 13.80 -6.70 6.17
C LEU A 124 13.60 -5.71 5.02
N LEU A 125 14.11 -6.00 3.81
CA LEU A 125 13.85 -5.18 2.62
C LEU A 125 12.36 -5.06 2.26
N ARG A 126 11.51 -6.02 2.71
CA ARG A 126 10.05 -5.90 2.52
C ARG A 126 9.48 -4.69 3.25
N VAL A 127 10.05 -4.31 4.40
CA VAL A 127 9.65 -3.09 5.13
C VAL A 127 9.90 -1.84 4.26
N MET A 128 11.02 -1.81 3.53
CA MET A 128 11.30 -0.70 2.61
C MET A 128 10.33 -0.68 1.42
N LEU A 129 10.06 -1.83 0.83
CA LEU A 129 9.07 -1.97 -0.25
C LEU A 129 7.68 -1.51 0.22
N PHE A 130 7.29 -1.83 1.45
CA PHE A 130 6.03 -1.40 2.07
C PHE A 130 5.93 0.13 2.13
N HIS A 131 6.95 0.82 2.63
CA HIS A 131 6.95 2.28 2.73
C HIS A 131 7.10 2.96 1.37
N LEU A 132 7.84 2.37 0.44
CA LEU A 132 7.89 2.82 -0.95
C LEU A 132 6.51 2.74 -1.63
N SER A 133 5.77 1.66 -1.37
CA SER A 133 4.37 1.53 -1.85
C SER A 133 3.46 2.60 -1.25
N ALA A 134 3.62 2.90 0.06
CA ALA A 134 2.86 3.97 0.72
C ALA A 134 3.20 5.36 0.15
N LEU A 135 4.48 5.62 -0.16
CA LEU A 135 4.93 6.85 -0.81
C LEU A 135 4.31 6.98 -2.20
N PHE A 136 4.41 5.93 -3.02
CA PHE A 136 3.85 5.93 -4.37
C PHE A 136 2.35 6.20 -4.38
N LEU A 137 1.59 5.51 -3.54
CA LEU A 137 0.14 5.69 -3.43
C LEU A 137 -0.24 7.05 -2.83
N GLY A 138 0.52 7.53 -1.86
CA GLY A 138 0.27 8.79 -1.18
C GLY A 138 0.50 10.03 -2.05
N MET A 139 1.40 9.98 -3.01
CA MET A 139 1.64 11.10 -3.94
C MET A 139 0.40 11.43 -4.78
N GLY A 140 -0.39 10.44 -5.13
CA GLY A 140 -1.65 10.62 -5.85
C GLY A 140 -1.49 11.06 -7.31
N PRO A 141 -2.57 10.96 -8.11
CA PRO A 141 -2.49 11.12 -9.58
C PRO A 141 -2.12 12.55 -10.01
N ARG A 142 -2.55 13.58 -9.26
CA ARG A 142 -2.25 14.99 -9.62
C ARG A 142 -0.75 15.28 -9.55
N LEU A 143 -0.09 14.83 -8.47
CA LEU A 143 1.36 15.04 -8.31
C LEU A 143 2.13 14.22 -9.35
N TRP A 144 1.71 12.98 -9.63
CA TRP A 144 2.30 12.17 -10.69
C TRP A 144 2.18 12.82 -12.06
N GLN A 145 1.04 13.45 -12.39
CA GLN A 145 0.86 14.22 -13.62
C GLN A 145 1.81 15.41 -13.69
N ALA A 146 1.94 16.17 -12.60
CA ALA A 146 2.87 17.31 -12.54
C ALA A 146 4.33 16.88 -12.73
N LEU A 147 4.74 15.78 -12.09
CA LEU A 147 6.08 15.20 -12.25
C LEU A 147 6.29 14.69 -13.69
N ALA A 148 5.32 13.99 -14.27
CA ALA A 148 5.39 13.52 -15.64
C ALA A 148 5.62 14.68 -16.62
N ARG A 149 4.84 15.77 -16.52
CA ARG A 149 5.02 16.97 -17.34
C ARG A 149 6.40 17.59 -17.17
N ARG A 150 6.87 17.72 -15.92
CA ARG A 150 8.17 18.32 -15.62
C ARG A 150 9.36 17.53 -16.18
N TYR A 151 9.28 16.20 -16.16
CA TYR A 151 10.34 15.31 -16.62
C TYR A 151 10.11 14.83 -18.07
N GLY A 152 9.15 15.40 -18.79
CA GLY A 152 8.87 15.06 -20.19
C GLY A 152 8.29 13.66 -20.40
N ALA A 153 7.75 13.03 -19.33
CA ALA A 153 7.07 11.75 -19.48
C ALA A 153 5.69 11.94 -20.16
N PRO A 154 5.28 11.01 -21.03
CA PRO A 154 4.03 11.15 -21.75
C PRO A 154 2.83 11.10 -20.80
N GLU A 155 1.84 11.98 -20.98
CA GLU A 155 0.64 12.07 -20.11
C GLU A 155 -0.17 10.78 -20.07
N TRP A 156 -0.18 10.01 -21.16
CA TRP A 156 -0.89 8.73 -21.23
C TRP A 156 -0.35 7.67 -20.23
N LEU A 157 0.85 7.88 -19.64
CA LEU A 157 1.38 6.98 -18.60
C LEU A 157 0.50 7.00 -17.35
N ILE A 158 -0.06 8.16 -16.99
CA ILE A 158 -0.98 8.29 -15.84
C ILE A 158 -2.30 7.59 -16.12
N ASP A 159 -2.76 7.62 -17.37
CA ASP A 159 -3.96 6.87 -17.79
C ASP A 159 -3.70 5.37 -17.67
N ALA A 160 -2.52 4.89 -18.08
CA ALA A 160 -2.13 3.49 -17.93
C ALA A 160 -2.08 3.05 -16.45
N ILE A 161 -1.50 3.87 -15.57
CA ILE A 161 -1.49 3.62 -14.12
C ILE A 161 -2.94 3.53 -13.59
N THR A 162 -3.78 4.50 -13.95
CA THR A 162 -5.18 4.54 -13.50
C THR A 162 -5.96 3.32 -13.97
N GLN A 163 -5.73 2.88 -15.20
CA GLN A 163 -6.38 1.70 -15.77
C GLN A 163 -5.91 0.41 -15.09
N ALA A 164 -4.61 0.29 -14.78
CA ALA A 164 -4.06 -0.83 -14.03
C ALA A 164 -4.70 -0.95 -12.64
N PHE A 165 -4.82 0.16 -11.90
CA PHE A 165 -5.48 0.17 -10.60
C PHE A 165 -6.97 -0.18 -10.68
N ARG A 166 -7.70 0.32 -11.69
CA ARG A 166 -9.11 -0.06 -11.91
C ARG A 166 -9.26 -1.56 -12.11
N PHE A 167 -8.38 -2.16 -12.91
CA PHE A 167 -8.38 -3.61 -13.13
C PHE A 167 -8.10 -4.37 -11.83
N LEU A 168 -7.04 -4.02 -11.10
CA LEU A 168 -6.66 -4.71 -9.87
C LEU A 168 -7.71 -4.57 -8.76
N ILE A 169 -8.31 -3.38 -8.60
CA ILE A 169 -9.38 -3.16 -7.61
C ILE A 169 -10.62 -3.99 -7.97
N ALA A 170 -11.06 -3.96 -9.23
CA ALA A 170 -12.21 -4.75 -9.67
C ALA A 170 -11.95 -6.25 -9.51
N PHE A 171 -10.76 -6.71 -9.88
CA PHE A 171 -10.36 -8.11 -9.74
C PHE A 171 -10.25 -8.54 -8.27
N GLY A 172 -9.63 -7.72 -7.42
CA GLY A 172 -9.57 -7.95 -5.98
C GLY A 172 -10.97 -8.03 -5.34
N THR A 173 -11.88 -7.12 -5.74
CA THR A 173 -13.26 -7.13 -5.24
C THR A 173 -13.98 -8.42 -5.61
N VAL A 174 -13.89 -8.86 -6.87
CA VAL A 174 -14.51 -10.13 -7.29
C VAL A 174 -13.88 -11.33 -6.59
N SER A 175 -12.57 -11.32 -6.40
CA SER A 175 -11.85 -12.37 -5.68
C SER A 175 -12.26 -12.41 -4.20
N LEU A 176 -12.41 -11.26 -3.55
CA LEU A 176 -12.92 -11.19 -2.18
C LEU A 176 -14.34 -11.77 -2.06
N VAL A 177 -15.23 -11.39 -2.98
CA VAL A 177 -16.58 -11.95 -3.03
C VAL A 177 -16.53 -13.48 -3.23
N SER A 178 -15.65 -13.96 -4.11
CA SER A 178 -15.47 -15.41 -4.33
C SER A 178 -15.01 -16.12 -3.06
N VAL A 179 -14.09 -15.54 -2.29
CA VAL A 179 -13.64 -16.09 -1.00
C VAL A 179 -14.79 -16.18 0.00
N LEU A 180 -15.57 -15.09 0.14
CA LEU A 180 -16.71 -15.07 1.05
C LEU A 180 -17.79 -16.08 0.67
N VAL A 181 -18.09 -16.22 -0.62
CA VAL A 181 -19.03 -17.22 -1.14
C VAL A 181 -18.53 -18.63 -0.88
N MET A 182 -17.23 -18.92 -1.13
CA MET A 182 -16.67 -20.24 -0.85
C MET A 182 -16.64 -20.57 0.63
N THR A 183 -16.34 -19.58 1.49
CA THR A 183 -16.43 -19.77 2.95
C THR A 183 -17.88 -20.08 3.39
N ALA A 184 -18.85 -19.39 2.79
CA ALA A 184 -20.28 -19.66 3.08
C ALA A 184 -20.74 -21.04 2.56
N ILE A 185 -20.29 -21.48 1.39
CA ILE A 185 -20.57 -22.83 0.85
C ILE A 185 -19.94 -23.89 1.75
N ASN A 186 -18.71 -23.70 2.17
CA ASN A 186 -17.93 -24.63 2.99
C ASN A 186 -18.07 -24.37 4.51
N HIS A 187 -19.22 -23.81 4.94
CA HIS A 187 -19.42 -23.45 6.35
C HIS A 187 -19.24 -24.63 7.32
N SER A 188 -19.50 -25.86 6.89
CA SER A 188 -19.27 -27.06 7.70
C SER A 188 -17.79 -27.31 8.00
N ALA A 189 -16.91 -27.10 7.04
CA ALA A 189 -15.46 -27.18 7.23
C ALA A 189 -14.96 -26.03 8.12
N PHE A 190 -15.52 -24.82 7.91
CA PHE A 190 -15.23 -23.66 8.74
C PHE A 190 -15.59 -23.91 10.22
N THR A 191 -16.79 -24.44 10.50
CA THR A 191 -17.24 -24.76 11.87
C THR A 191 -16.49 -25.95 12.46
N ALA A 192 -16.16 -26.98 11.66
CA ALA A 192 -15.38 -28.12 12.12
C ALA A 192 -14.00 -27.72 12.66
N THR A 193 -13.35 -26.74 12.01
CA THR A 193 -12.06 -26.23 12.49
C THR A 193 -12.19 -25.57 13.87
N MET A 194 -13.31 -24.92 14.16
CA MET A 194 -13.56 -24.28 15.46
C MET A 194 -13.92 -25.29 16.56
N GLN A 195 -14.59 -26.38 16.21
CA GLN A 195 -14.97 -27.44 17.16
C GLN A 195 -13.78 -28.19 17.75
N GLY A 196 -12.61 -28.07 17.16
CA GLY A 196 -11.35 -28.63 17.70
C GLY A 196 -10.78 -27.84 18.91
N TYR A 197 -11.45 -26.75 19.33
CA TYR A 197 -11.03 -25.90 20.45
C TYR A 197 -12.13 -25.83 21.50
N ASP A 198 -11.77 -26.21 22.73
CA ASP A 198 -12.74 -26.31 23.85
C ASP A 198 -13.10 -24.94 24.48
N ASP A 199 -12.26 -23.93 24.29
CA ASP A 199 -12.44 -22.62 24.92
C ASP A 199 -12.91 -21.57 23.92
N SER A 200 -13.84 -20.71 24.37
CA SER A 200 -14.41 -19.65 23.54
C SER A 200 -13.40 -18.54 23.18
N ALA A 201 -12.37 -18.31 23.98
CA ALA A 201 -11.36 -17.30 23.70
C ALA A 201 -10.50 -17.71 22.53
N SER A 202 -10.08 -18.99 22.43
CA SER A 202 -9.37 -19.54 21.28
C SER A 202 -10.20 -19.48 19.99
N VAL A 203 -11.50 -19.77 20.08
CA VAL A 203 -12.41 -19.66 18.92
C VAL A 203 -12.49 -18.19 18.45
N VAL A 204 -12.66 -17.23 19.35
CA VAL A 204 -12.68 -15.81 19.00
C VAL A 204 -11.34 -15.38 18.39
N ALA A 205 -10.21 -15.80 18.97
CA ALA A 205 -8.88 -15.50 18.44
C ALA A 205 -8.69 -16.02 17.00
N LEU A 206 -9.16 -17.24 16.68
CA LEU A 206 -9.12 -17.82 15.35
C LEU A 206 -9.99 -17.08 14.34
N ILE A 207 -11.17 -16.61 14.76
CA ILE A 207 -12.03 -15.77 13.90
C ILE A 207 -11.34 -14.45 13.61
N VAL A 208 -10.81 -13.77 14.63
CA VAL A 208 -10.05 -12.52 14.46
C VAL A 208 -8.86 -12.75 13.54
N LEU A 209 -8.09 -13.80 13.77
CA LEU A 209 -6.95 -14.14 12.92
C LEU A 209 -7.37 -14.40 11.46
N SER A 210 -8.50 -15.08 11.25
CA SER A 210 -9.07 -15.30 9.92
C SER A 210 -9.42 -14.00 9.21
N ILE A 211 -9.98 -13.03 9.93
CA ILE A 211 -10.27 -11.69 9.40
C ILE A 211 -8.97 -10.95 9.06
N LEU A 212 -7.95 -11.06 9.90
CA LEU A 212 -6.65 -10.42 9.66
C LEU A 212 -5.92 -10.99 8.43
N TYR A 213 -6.14 -12.28 8.11
CA TYR A 213 -5.62 -12.94 6.91
C TYR A 213 -6.51 -12.79 5.66
N LEU A 214 -7.69 -12.19 5.77
CA LEU A 214 -8.62 -12.09 4.65
C LEU A 214 -8.02 -11.48 3.37
N PRO A 215 -7.19 -10.40 3.44
CA PRO A 215 -6.55 -9.88 2.23
C PRO A 215 -5.50 -10.83 1.64
N ASN A 216 -4.80 -11.65 2.46
CA ASN A 216 -3.90 -12.68 1.94
C ASN A 216 -4.67 -13.69 1.09
N ILE A 217 -5.78 -14.22 1.63
CA ILE A 217 -6.61 -15.21 0.93
C ILE A 217 -7.26 -14.59 -0.33
N MET A 218 -7.65 -13.31 -0.28
CA MET A 218 -8.13 -12.57 -1.45
C MET A 218 -7.06 -12.54 -2.56
N ILE A 219 -5.80 -12.21 -2.22
CA ILE A 219 -4.69 -12.18 -3.19
C ILE A 219 -4.40 -13.58 -3.73
N PHE A 220 -4.45 -14.62 -2.89
CA PHE A 220 -4.31 -16.01 -3.30
C PHE A 220 -5.43 -16.42 -4.25
N ALA A 221 -6.68 -16.02 -3.97
CA ALA A 221 -7.81 -16.26 -4.86
C ALA A 221 -7.65 -15.54 -6.21
N MET A 222 -7.12 -14.31 -6.24
CA MET A 222 -6.77 -13.64 -7.49
C MET A 222 -5.82 -14.50 -8.33
N GLY A 223 -4.74 -15.00 -7.72
CA GLY A 223 -3.78 -15.88 -8.39
C GLY A 223 -4.43 -17.16 -8.91
N ASN A 224 -5.29 -17.79 -8.12
CA ASN A 224 -5.97 -19.02 -8.49
C ASN A 224 -6.97 -18.79 -9.65
N LEU A 225 -7.75 -17.71 -9.62
CA LEU A 225 -8.69 -17.33 -10.66
C LEU A 225 -8.04 -17.01 -12.02
N ILE A 226 -6.76 -16.63 -12.06
CA ILE A 226 -5.99 -16.49 -13.31
C ILE A 226 -5.29 -17.78 -13.73
N GLY A 227 -5.44 -18.87 -12.96
CA GLY A 227 -4.86 -20.17 -13.27
C GLY A 227 -3.48 -20.44 -12.69
N SER A 228 -2.97 -19.57 -11.80
CA SER A 228 -1.72 -19.79 -11.08
C SER A 228 -1.94 -20.72 -9.89
N PRO A 229 -1.08 -21.72 -9.65
CA PRO A 229 -1.17 -22.54 -8.45
C PRO A 229 -0.80 -21.75 -7.20
N LEU A 230 -1.53 -22.04 -6.10
CA LEU A 230 -1.22 -21.64 -4.74
C LEU A 230 -0.51 -22.80 -4.05
N TYR A 231 0.62 -22.54 -3.42
CA TYR A 231 1.40 -23.52 -2.69
C TYR A 231 1.26 -23.36 -1.18
N PHE A 232 1.21 -24.50 -0.48
CA PHE A 232 1.42 -24.63 0.96
C PHE A 232 2.48 -25.73 1.15
N GLY A 233 3.76 -25.36 1.06
CA GLY A 233 4.84 -26.33 1.00
C GLY A 233 4.67 -27.27 -0.21
N ASP A 234 4.49 -28.55 0.07
CA ASP A 234 4.28 -29.60 -0.95
C ASP A 234 2.84 -29.65 -1.48
N ALA A 235 1.88 -29.02 -0.79
CA ALA A 235 0.50 -28.90 -1.29
C ALA A 235 0.42 -27.88 -2.41
N SER A 236 -0.41 -28.15 -3.40
CA SER A 236 -0.74 -27.20 -4.46
C SER A 236 -2.24 -27.18 -4.75
N ILE A 237 -2.78 -25.99 -4.86
CA ILE A 237 -4.21 -25.75 -5.13
C ILE A 237 -4.31 -24.88 -6.37
N SER A 238 -4.98 -25.38 -7.39
CA SER A 238 -5.27 -24.66 -8.62
C SER A 238 -6.66 -24.99 -9.14
N VAL A 239 -7.15 -24.22 -10.10
CA VAL A 239 -8.41 -24.53 -10.81
C VAL A 239 -8.34 -25.84 -11.62
N PHE A 240 -7.14 -26.36 -11.86
CA PHE A 240 -6.91 -27.58 -12.66
C PHE A 240 -6.77 -28.83 -11.79
N SER A 241 -6.17 -28.71 -10.60
CA SER A 241 -5.89 -29.84 -9.71
C SER A 241 -5.67 -29.35 -8.28
N VAL A 242 -5.99 -30.21 -7.33
CA VAL A 242 -5.71 -29.99 -5.90
C VAL A 242 -4.90 -31.20 -5.40
N HIS A 243 -3.69 -30.90 -4.88
CA HIS A 243 -2.87 -31.86 -4.15
C HIS A 243 -2.85 -31.37 -2.70
N SER A 244 -3.67 -32.01 -1.86
CA SER A 244 -3.85 -31.57 -0.47
C SER A 244 -2.86 -32.28 0.46
N VAL A 245 -2.31 -31.48 1.40
CA VAL A 245 -1.69 -31.96 2.65
C VAL A 245 -2.48 -31.32 3.81
N PRO A 246 -2.29 -31.79 5.05
CA PRO A 246 -2.91 -31.12 6.21
C PRO A 246 -2.55 -29.63 6.22
N LEU A 247 -3.57 -28.78 6.10
CA LEU A 247 -3.42 -27.32 6.15
C LEU A 247 -3.38 -26.83 7.60
N PRO A 248 -2.82 -25.63 7.87
CA PRO A 248 -2.92 -25.01 9.18
C PRO A 248 -4.40 -24.89 9.61
N PRO A 249 -4.73 -25.09 10.89
CA PRO A 249 -6.10 -25.06 11.37
C PRO A 249 -6.65 -23.63 11.49
N LEU A 250 -6.70 -22.91 10.37
CA LEU A 250 -7.28 -21.58 10.25
C LEU A 250 -8.64 -21.67 9.57
N PRO A 251 -9.74 -21.22 10.21
CA PRO A 251 -11.09 -21.30 9.66
C PRO A 251 -11.24 -20.72 8.26
N ILE A 252 -10.53 -19.61 7.96
CA ILE A 252 -10.59 -18.96 6.63
C ILE A 252 -10.06 -19.86 5.50
N LEU A 253 -9.22 -20.85 5.81
CA LEU A 253 -8.73 -21.81 4.82
C LEU A 253 -9.81 -22.76 4.33
N ALA A 254 -10.97 -22.84 5.02
CA ALA A 254 -12.17 -23.53 4.52
C ALA A 254 -12.70 -22.92 3.19
N ALA A 255 -12.31 -21.68 2.85
CA ALA A 255 -12.58 -21.10 1.53
C ALA A 255 -11.82 -21.80 0.39
N LEU A 256 -10.73 -22.51 0.70
CA LEU A 256 -9.95 -23.24 -0.29
C LEU A 256 -10.68 -24.54 -0.70
N PRO A 257 -10.74 -24.85 -2.01
CA PRO A 257 -11.37 -26.08 -2.47
C PRO A 257 -10.53 -27.30 -2.06
N SER A 258 -11.21 -28.37 -1.61
CA SER A 258 -10.58 -29.67 -1.36
C SER A 258 -10.37 -30.50 -2.63
N GLU A 259 -11.14 -30.21 -3.68
CA GLU A 259 -11.08 -30.84 -4.99
C GLU A 259 -11.25 -29.82 -6.10
N ALA A 260 -10.70 -30.12 -7.27
CA ALA A 260 -10.88 -29.31 -8.47
C ALA A 260 -11.97 -29.92 -9.36
N PRO A 261 -13.23 -29.44 -9.30
CA PRO A 261 -14.27 -29.94 -10.19
C PRO A 261 -13.96 -29.53 -11.63
N SER A 262 -14.37 -30.34 -12.60
CA SER A 262 -14.09 -30.08 -14.04
C SER A 262 -14.59 -28.70 -14.55
N TRP A 263 -15.64 -28.15 -13.94
CA TRP A 263 -16.16 -26.84 -14.29
C TRP A 263 -15.29 -25.67 -13.75
N ALA A 264 -14.39 -25.93 -12.79
CA ALA A 264 -13.53 -24.89 -12.18
C ALA A 264 -12.70 -24.13 -13.22
N VAL A 265 -12.34 -24.80 -14.31
CA VAL A 265 -11.63 -24.17 -15.45
C VAL A 265 -12.43 -23.01 -16.06
N ALA A 266 -13.76 -23.01 -15.98
CA ALA A 266 -14.60 -21.91 -16.44
C ALA A 266 -14.38 -20.62 -15.64
N LEU A 267 -13.88 -20.71 -14.40
CA LEU A 267 -13.55 -19.55 -13.57
C LEU A 267 -12.44 -18.66 -14.18
N LEU A 268 -11.62 -19.21 -15.07
CA LEU A 268 -10.61 -18.48 -15.82
C LEU A 268 -11.20 -17.38 -16.74
N VAL A 269 -12.50 -17.45 -17.01
CA VAL A 269 -13.20 -16.40 -17.77
C VAL A 269 -13.39 -15.12 -16.94
N ILE A 270 -13.41 -15.21 -15.60
CA ILE A 270 -13.63 -14.06 -14.70
C ILE A 270 -12.62 -12.93 -14.93
N PRO A 271 -11.30 -13.14 -14.87
CA PRO A 271 -10.34 -12.08 -15.10
C PRO A 271 -10.44 -11.49 -16.53
N ALA A 272 -10.80 -12.31 -17.54
CA ALA A 272 -11.02 -11.83 -18.90
C ALA A 272 -12.24 -10.90 -18.99
N ILE A 273 -13.35 -11.23 -18.31
CA ILE A 273 -14.54 -10.38 -18.23
C ILE A 273 -14.19 -9.05 -17.57
N ILE A 274 -13.45 -9.08 -16.45
CA ILE A 274 -13.06 -7.86 -15.72
C ILE A 274 -12.17 -6.98 -16.59
N ALA A 275 -11.14 -7.57 -17.23
CA ALA A 275 -10.27 -6.86 -18.15
C ALA A 275 -11.07 -6.24 -19.32
N THR A 276 -12.00 -7.00 -19.90
CA THR A 276 -12.91 -6.51 -20.96
C THR A 276 -13.74 -5.32 -20.47
N TRP A 277 -14.36 -5.46 -19.31
CA TRP A 277 -15.18 -4.39 -18.72
C TRP A 277 -14.36 -3.10 -18.50
N VAL A 278 -13.13 -3.20 -18.00
CA VAL A 278 -12.24 -2.05 -17.77
C VAL A 278 -11.83 -1.39 -19.09
N CYS A 279 -11.43 -2.20 -20.09
CA CYS A 279 -10.97 -1.69 -21.38
C CYS A 279 -12.10 -1.10 -22.22
N VAL A 280 -13.33 -1.68 -22.17
CA VAL A 280 -14.49 -1.16 -22.91
C VAL A 280 -15.00 0.15 -22.30
N ARG A 281 -15.02 0.27 -20.98
CA ARG A 281 -15.44 1.52 -20.32
C ARG A 281 -14.46 2.67 -20.50
N ASN A 282 -13.20 2.36 -20.75
CA ASN A 282 -12.14 3.35 -20.94
C ASN A 282 -11.32 2.93 -22.16
N PRO A 283 -11.84 3.13 -23.39
CA PRO A 283 -11.14 2.74 -24.61
C PRO A 283 -9.85 3.58 -24.72
N MET A 284 -8.73 2.91 -24.74
CA MET A 284 -7.40 3.50 -24.75
C MET A 284 -6.61 2.99 -25.96
N ARG A 285 -5.60 3.78 -26.35
CA ARG A 285 -4.65 3.36 -27.38
C ARG A 285 -3.90 2.09 -26.95
N LEU A 286 -3.48 1.28 -27.90
CA LEU A 286 -2.76 0.03 -27.65
C LEU A 286 -1.57 0.21 -26.69
N ALA A 287 -0.76 1.27 -26.88
CA ALA A 287 0.37 1.58 -26.02
C ALA A 287 -0.04 1.77 -24.54
N VAL A 288 -1.18 2.41 -24.28
CA VAL A 288 -1.71 2.60 -22.93
C VAL A 288 -2.13 1.28 -22.31
N ASN A 289 -2.86 0.43 -23.08
CA ASN A 289 -3.31 -0.88 -22.60
C ASN A 289 -2.14 -1.82 -22.29
N THR A 290 -1.10 -1.87 -23.14
CA THR A 290 0.09 -2.69 -22.89
C THR A 290 0.88 -2.21 -21.69
N THR A 291 1.04 -0.91 -21.53
CA THR A 291 1.69 -0.33 -20.34
C THR A 291 0.86 -0.59 -19.07
N ALA A 292 -0.47 -0.47 -19.14
CA ALA A 292 -1.35 -0.81 -18.03
C ALA A 292 -1.23 -2.29 -17.64
N ALA A 293 -1.05 -3.20 -18.61
CA ALA A 293 -0.81 -4.62 -18.34
C ALA A 293 0.50 -4.84 -17.58
N VAL A 294 1.58 -4.17 -17.97
CA VAL A 294 2.88 -4.22 -17.26
C VAL A 294 2.73 -3.70 -15.83
N ILE A 295 2.09 -2.54 -15.67
CA ILE A 295 1.89 -1.93 -14.34
C ILE A 295 1.00 -2.83 -13.47
N SER A 296 -0.07 -3.42 -14.03
CA SER A 296 -0.92 -4.38 -13.30
C SER A 296 -0.12 -5.58 -12.81
N ALA A 297 0.73 -6.13 -13.65
CA ALA A 297 1.58 -7.26 -13.30
C ALA A 297 2.60 -6.91 -12.20
N LEU A 298 3.24 -5.74 -12.28
CA LEU A 298 4.17 -5.27 -11.25
C LEU A 298 3.47 -4.97 -9.91
N CYS A 299 2.31 -4.32 -9.94
CA CYS A 299 1.53 -4.10 -8.71
C CYS A 299 1.05 -5.42 -8.11
N PHE A 300 0.62 -6.37 -8.94
CA PHE A 300 0.24 -7.71 -8.47
C PHE A 300 1.42 -8.48 -7.88
N LEU A 301 2.63 -8.34 -8.45
CA LEU A 301 3.85 -8.90 -7.86
C LEU A 301 4.06 -8.38 -6.44
N VAL A 302 3.92 -7.08 -6.22
CA VAL A 302 4.06 -6.47 -4.88
C VAL A 302 3.02 -7.04 -3.91
N LEU A 303 1.76 -7.16 -4.33
CA LEU A 303 0.70 -7.75 -3.52
C LEU A 303 0.99 -9.22 -3.20
N ALA A 304 1.41 -10.03 -4.19
CA ALA A 304 1.74 -11.44 -4.01
C ALA A 304 2.96 -11.65 -3.09
N VAL A 305 3.97 -10.77 -3.18
CA VAL A 305 5.12 -10.76 -2.26
C VAL A 305 4.68 -10.47 -0.84
N PHE A 306 3.77 -9.52 -0.60
CA PHE A 306 3.28 -9.24 0.75
C PHE A 306 2.38 -10.35 1.31
N ALA A 307 1.56 -10.98 0.48
CA ALA A 307 0.65 -12.04 0.92
C ALA A 307 1.36 -13.36 1.22
N GLY A 308 2.43 -13.68 0.47
CA GLY A 308 3.13 -14.97 0.55
C GLY A 308 4.48 -14.89 1.27
N GLY A 309 5.12 -16.06 1.46
CA GLY A 309 6.43 -16.19 2.07
C GLY A 309 6.67 -17.55 2.70
N THR A 310 7.49 -17.60 3.75
CA THR A 310 7.73 -18.81 4.54
C THR A 310 6.76 -18.90 5.72
N LEU A 311 6.34 -20.08 6.08
CA LEU A 311 5.43 -20.35 7.21
C LEU A 311 5.96 -21.55 8.01
N GLY A 312 7.09 -21.39 8.67
CA GLY A 312 7.71 -22.43 9.50
C GLY A 312 7.80 -23.77 8.76
N VAL A 313 7.28 -24.82 9.38
CA VAL A 313 7.28 -26.21 8.84
C VAL A 313 6.61 -26.38 7.48
N TYR A 314 5.73 -25.48 7.08
CA TYR A 314 5.11 -25.50 5.74
C TYR A 314 6.04 -24.94 4.64
N ASN A 315 7.22 -24.44 5.00
CA ASN A 315 8.14 -23.80 4.06
C ASN A 315 7.47 -22.62 3.31
N TYR A 316 7.41 -22.69 1.99
CA TYR A 316 6.83 -21.63 1.17
C TYR A 316 5.30 -21.76 1.11
N VAL A 317 4.61 -20.65 1.44
CA VAL A 317 3.17 -20.49 1.27
C VAL A 317 2.91 -19.28 0.41
N GLY A 318 2.23 -19.44 -0.71
CA GLY A 318 1.94 -18.36 -1.63
C GLY A 318 1.77 -18.80 -3.08
N LEU A 319 1.57 -17.82 -3.95
CA LEU A 319 1.41 -18.04 -5.38
C LEU A 319 2.75 -18.35 -6.06
N ASN A 320 2.71 -19.06 -7.18
CA ASN A 320 3.84 -19.07 -8.10
C ASN A 320 4.02 -17.65 -8.67
N LEU A 321 5.02 -16.92 -8.18
CA LEU A 321 5.20 -15.51 -8.53
C LEU A 321 5.37 -15.29 -10.04
N LEU A 322 6.19 -16.13 -10.70
CA LEU A 322 6.43 -15.98 -12.14
C LEU A 322 5.16 -16.27 -12.95
N ALA A 323 4.48 -17.37 -12.64
CA ALA A 323 3.25 -17.74 -13.34
C ALA A 323 2.14 -16.72 -13.09
N SER A 324 1.91 -16.32 -11.84
CA SER A 324 0.81 -15.40 -11.50
C SER A 324 1.00 -14.02 -12.11
N VAL A 325 2.20 -13.46 -12.01
CA VAL A 325 2.53 -12.14 -12.59
C VAL A 325 2.46 -12.17 -14.12
N GLY A 326 3.03 -13.22 -14.73
CA GLY A 326 2.96 -13.43 -16.18
C GLY A 326 1.52 -13.58 -16.69
N LEU A 327 0.67 -14.33 -15.96
CA LEU A 327 -0.74 -14.51 -16.34
C LEU A 327 -1.54 -13.21 -16.18
N VAL A 328 -1.33 -12.40 -15.12
CA VAL A 328 -1.94 -11.06 -15.01
C VAL A 328 -1.60 -10.20 -16.20
N PHE A 329 -0.32 -10.17 -16.58
CA PHE A 329 0.12 -9.44 -17.79
C PHE A 329 -0.60 -9.95 -19.04
N VAL A 330 -0.58 -11.27 -19.27
CA VAL A 330 -1.15 -11.90 -20.48
C VAL A 330 -2.65 -11.64 -20.59
N TYR A 331 -3.41 -11.86 -19.51
CA TYR A 331 -4.86 -11.59 -19.53
C TYR A 331 -5.19 -10.16 -19.92
N PHE A 332 -4.54 -9.19 -19.25
CA PHE A 332 -4.86 -7.79 -19.50
C PHE A 332 -4.33 -7.30 -20.85
N ALA A 333 -3.12 -7.76 -21.25
CA ALA A 333 -2.52 -7.41 -22.54
C ALA A 333 -3.32 -7.99 -23.72
N LEU A 334 -3.74 -9.26 -23.67
CA LEU A 334 -4.52 -9.89 -24.74
C LEU A 334 -5.88 -9.22 -24.92
N VAL A 335 -6.59 -9.00 -23.82
CA VAL A 335 -7.90 -8.33 -23.86
C VAL A 335 -7.75 -6.88 -24.34
N GLY A 336 -6.76 -6.15 -23.86
CA GLY A 336 -6.46 -4.79 -24.30
C GLY A 336 -6.10 -4.72 -25.78
N LEU A 337 -5.33 -5.68 -26.29
CA LEU A 337 -5.02 -5.81 -27.72
C LEU A 337 -6.25 -6.07 -28.57
N LEU A 338 -7.09 -7.02 -28.14
CA LEU A 338 -8.32 -7.36 -28.86
C LEU A 338 -9.27 -6.16 -28.96
N ILE A 339 -9.48 -5.45 -27.85
CA ILE A 339 -10.39 -4.29 -27.82
C ILE A 339 -9.83 -3.14 -28.65
N ALA A 340 -8.54 -2.82 -28.50
CA ALA A 340 -7.90 -1.79 -29.32
C ALA A 340 -7.89 -2.15 -30.82
N GLY A 341 -7.76 -3.44 -31.16
CA GLY A 341 -7.89 -3.94 -32.53
C GLY A 341 -9.30 -3.77 -33.08
N ILE A 342 -10.33 -4.13 -32.31
CA ILE A 342 -11.75 -3.97 -32.70
C ILE A 342 -12.07 -2.48 -32.86
N ASP A 343 -11.62 -1.62 -31.95
CA ASP A 343 -11.86 -0.18 -32.05
C ASP A 343 -11.22 0.42 -33.30
N LYS A 344 -10.00 0.03 -33.63
CA LYS A 344 -9.31 0.45 -34.86
C LYS A 344 -10.06 -0.03 -36.15
N LEU A 345 -10.67 -1.20 -36.13
CA LEU A 345 -11.43 -1.73 -37.23
C LEU A 345 -12.77 -1.02 -37.38
N ARG A 346 -13.41 -0.65 -36.28
CA ARG A 346 -14.72 0.05 -36.27
C ARG A 346 -14.57 1.53 -36.57
N ASN A 347 -13.49 2.15 -36.13
CA ASN A 347 -13.19 3.56 -36.32
C ASN A 347 -11.84 3.68 -37.06
N PRO A 348 -11.78 3.35 -38.37
CA PRO A 348 -10.56 3.55 -39.13
C PRO A 348 -10.22 5.03 -39.06
N VAL A 349 -8.99 5.34 -38.61
CA VAL A 349 -8.48 6.71 -38.63
C VAL A 349 -8.54 7.16 -40.07
N GLU A 350 -9.49 8.04 -40.42
CA GLU A 350 -9.43 8.75 -41.71
C GLU A 350 -8.08 9.49 -41.68
N VAL A 351 -7.11 9.00 -42.42
CA VAL A 351 -5.93 9.76 -42.78
C VAL A 351 -6.50 10.95 -43.55
N LYS A 352 -6.70 12.08 -42.84
CA LYS A 352 -6.96 13.35 -43.52
C LYS A 352 -5.75 13.51 -44.43
N SER A 353 -5.98 13.15 -45.70
CA SER A 353 -5.09 13.49 -46.79
C SER A 353 -4.75 14.96 -46.56
N VAL A 354 -3.53 15.25 -46.23
CA VAL A 354 -3.02 16.61 -46.29
C VAL A 354 -3.29 17.03 -47.73
N LYS A 355 -4.36 17.82 -47.91
CA LYS A 355 -4.59 18.48 -49.18
C LYS A 355 -3.27 19.17 -49.48
N ALA A 356 -2.61 18.70 -50.50
CA ALA A 356 -1.43 19.38 -51.02
C ALA A 356 -1.86 20.86 -51.19
N VAL A 357 -1.18 21.72 -50.46
CA VAL A 357 -1.32 23.15 -50.62
C VAL A 357 -1.04 23.35 -52.13
N PRO A 358 -1.98 23.91 -52.90
CA PRO A 358 -1.69 24.20 -54.31
C PRO A 358 -0.46 25.08 -54.32
N VAL A 359 0.56 24.61 -55.01
CA VAL A 359 1.72 25.41 -55.34
C VAL A 359 1.18 26.55 -56.19
N VAL A 360 1.08 27.74 -55.59
CA VAL A 360 0.84 28.96 -56.35
C VAL A 360 2.15 29.16 -57.12
N GLU A 361 2.08 28.92 -58.45
CA GLU A 361 3.08 29.41 -59.38
C GLU A 361 3.07 30.95 -59.28
N THR A 362 4.03 31.50 -58.61
CA THR A 362 4.35 32.91 -58.61
C THR A 362 4.93 33.25 -59.97
N GLU A 363 4.16 33.90 -60.85
CA GLU A 363 4.73 34.71 -61.94
C GLU A 363 5.59 35.81 -61.33
N PRO A 364 6.69 36.18 -61.97
CA PRO A 364 7.60 37.22 -61.48
C PRO A 364 6.95 38.60 -61.72
N GLU A 365 6.44 39.21 -60.63
CA GLU A 365 6.14 40.63 -60.62
C GLU A 365 7.33 41.46 -60.23
N GLU A 366 7.44 42.58 -60.95
CA GLU A 366 8.48 43.55 -60.96
C GLU A 366 8.67 44.23 -59.59
N VAL A 367 9.92 44.49 -59.27
CA VAL A 367 10.37 45.27 -58.08
C VAL A 367 9.88 46.71 -58.26
N GLU A 368 8.99 47.19 -57.41
CA GLU A 368 8.90 48.61 -57.07
C GLU A 368 9.41 48.75 -55.62
N GLU A 369 10.52 49.50 -55.55
CA GLU A 369 11.04 50.11 -54.32
C GLU A 369 10.06 51.19 -53.95
N ASP A 370 9.47 51.12 -52.74
CA ASP A 370 9.28 52.29 -51.88
C ASP A 370 8.50 51.87 -50.60
N GLU A 371 8.92 52.50 -49.49
CA GLU A 371 8.33 52.53 -48.15
C GLU A 371 8.85 51.52 -47.11
N GLU A 372 10.11 51.75 -46.70
CA GLU A 372 10.54 51.64 -45.31
C GLU A 372 10.08 52.91 -44.59
N GLU A 373 9.05 52.78 -43.74
CA GLU A 373 8.74 53.64 -42.61
C GLU A 373 7.42 53.07 -41.98
N ASP A 374 7.45 52.85 -40.63
CA ASP A 374 6.35 52.46 -39.74
C ASP A 374 6.31 50.98 -39.23
N VAL A 375 7.38 50.53 -38.59
CA VAL A 375 7.34 49.35 -37.69
C VAL A 375 8.15 49.55 -36.40
N GLU A 376 8.61 50.75 -36.06
CA GLU A 376 9.37 50.99 -34.81
C GLU A 376 8.59 51.63 -33.66
N GLU A 377 7.28 51.89 -33.80
CA GLU A 377 6.50 52.57 -32.73
C GLU A 377 5.59 51.63 -31.89
N GLU A 378 5.45 50.36 -32.19
CA GLU A 378 4.61 49.42 -31.39
C GLU A 378 5.38 48.57 -30.35
N VAL A 379 6.71 48.66 -30.26
CA VAL A 379 7.50 47.84 -29.31
C VAL A 379 7.79 48.57 -28.00
N ASP A 380 7.74 49.94 -27.99
CA ASP A 380 8.04 50.75 -26.81
C ASP A 380 6.83 50.97 -25.87
N GLU A 381 5.58 50.71 -26.28
CA GLU A 381 4.40 50.81 -25.40
C GLU A 381 4.12 49.58 -24.52
N GLU A 382 4.66 48.38 -24.85
CA GLU A 382 4.52 47.19 -24.00
C GLU A 382 5.58 47.09 -22.89
N GLU A 383 6.71 47.81 -22.95
CA GLU A 383 7.71 47.81 -21.87
C GLU A 383 7.41 48.84 -20.75
N GLU A 384 6.66 49.92 -21.01
CA GLU A 384 6.24 50.86 -19.96
C GLU A 384 5.09 50.38 -19.06
N GLU A 385 4.20 49.51 -19.53
CA GLU A 385 3.12 48.94 -18.69
C GLU A 385 3.62 47.87 -17.68
N VAL A 386 4.84 47.32 -17.86
CA VAL A 386 5.40 46.33 -16.97
C VAL A 386 6.23 46.93 -15.83
N GLU A 387 6.75 48.14 -15.98
CA GLU A 387 7.47 48.86 -14.90
C GLU A 387 6.51 49.55 -13.89
N GLU A 388 5.35 50.02 -14.31
CA GLU A 388 4.36 50.67 -13.41
C GLU A 388 3.63 49.65 -12.49
N ALA A 389 3.62 48.37 -12.84
CA ALA A 389 3.01 47.30 -12.02
C ALA A 389 3.94 46.73 -10.93
N VAL A 390 5.21 47.10 -10.90
CA VAL A 390 6.19 46.60 -9.91
C VAL A 390 6.42 47.65 -8.78
N GLU A 391 6.09 48.92 -8.97
CA GLU A 391 6.26 49.96 -7.96
C GLU A 391 5.07 50.11 -6.97
N GLU A 392 3.88 49.55 -7.27
CA GLU A 392 2.71 49.57 -6.38
C GLU A 392 2.69 48.50 -5.28
N VAL A 393 3.67 47.61 -5.19
CA VAL A 393 3.69 46.48 -4.23
C VAL A 393 4.70 46.67 -3.08
N GLU A 394 5.49 47.74 -3.04
CA GLU A 394 6.50 47.97 -2.00
C GLU A 394 6.15 49.07 -0.94
N GLU A 395 4.96 49.67 -0.95
CA GLU A 395 4.62 50.78 0.00
C GLU A 395 3.60 50.46 1.10
N ASP A 396 3.23 49.19 1.35
CA ASP A 396 2.18 48.88 2.35
C ASP A 396 2.66 47.92 3.48
N ASP A 397 3.87 48.14 4.02
CA ASP A 397 4.32 47.46 5.25
C ASP A 397 5.21 48.37 6.12
N ALA A 398 4.61 49.44 6.65
CA ALA A 398 5.18 50.16 7.79
C ALA A 398 4.09 50.92 8.57
N ASP A 399 3.45 50.25 9.51
CA ASP A 399 2.93 50.89 10.73
C ASP A 399 2.75 49.82 11.83
N ASP A 400 3.70 49.88 12.76
CA ASP A 400 3.58 49.41 14.13
C ASP A 400 3.00 50.56 14.98
N PRO A 401 2.13 50.35 15.95
CA PRO A 401 2.54 50.73 17.27
C PRO A 401 2.15 49.77 18.42
N GLU A 402 3.10 49.69 19.32
CA GLU A 402 3.08 49.34 20.73
C GLU A 402 1.81 49.79 21.50
N GLU A 403 1.53 49.06 22.52
CA GLU A 403 0.96 49.34 23.86
C GLU A 403 -0.06 48.23 24.24
N ASN A 404 -0.12 47.65 25.37
CA ASN A 404 0.31 48.00 26.72
C ASN A 404 0.05 46.78 27.61
N SER A 405 0.92 46.58 28.56
CA SER A 405 0.84 45.86 29.83
C SER A 405 -0.56 45.81 30.47
N GLU A 406 -0.87 44.68 31.14
CA GLU A 406 -1.29 44.73 32.54
C GLU A 406 -1.16 43.35 33.20
N GLU A 407 -0.48 43.38 34.33
CA GLU A 407 -0.29 42.37 35.36
C GLU A 407 -1.64 42.06 36.04
N GLU A 408 -1.91 40.81 36.35
CA GLU A 408 -2.63 40.45 37.58
C GLU A 408 -2.03 39.17 38.19
N GLU A 409 -1.27 39.44 39.30
CA GLU A 409 -0.98 38.48 40.35
C GLU A 409 -2.28 38.12 41.08
N SER A 410 -2.45 36.83 41.39
CA SER A 410 -3.20 36.45 42.61
C SER A 410 -2.56 35.20 43.21
N ASP A 411 -1.91 35.44 44.33
CA ASP A 411 -1.58 34.50 45.41
C ASP A 411 -2.83 33.79 45.91
N GLU A 412 -2.66 32.50 46.29
CA GLU A 412 -3.30 31.84 47.43
C GLU A 412 -2.57 30.48 47.61
N GLU A 413 -1.72 30.41 48.54
CA GLU A 413 -1.78 30.06 49.97
C GLU A 413 -1.73 28.55 50.19
N ILE A 414 -0.70 28.23 50.94
CA ILE A 414 -0.25 27.00 51.54
C ILE A 414 -1.22 26.63 52.70
N GLU A 415 -1.70 25.43 52.79
CA GLU A 415 -2.00 24.80 54.07
C GLU A 415 -1.31 23.42 54.18
N THR A 416 -0.37 23.42 55.08
CA THR A 416 0.22 22.25 55.76
C THR A 416 -0.70 21.88 56.92
N GLU A 417 -1.10 20.61 57.03
CA GLU A 417 -1.43 20.02 58.30
C GLU A 417 -0.73 18.68 58.50
N THR A 418 0.07 18.70 59.51
CA THR A 418 0.73 17.61 60.23
C THR A 418 -0.20 17.11 61.33
N GLU A 419 -0.16 15.84 61.64
CA GLU A 419 -0.31 15.14 62.98
C GLU A 419 -0.84 13.74 62.71
N ALA A 420 -0.40 12.73 63.22
CA ALA A 420 0.40 12.18 64.33
C ALA A 420 -0.18 10.80 64.63
N GLU A 421 0.72 9.87 64.83
CA GLU A 421 0.73 8.75 65.80
C GLU A 421 -0.59 8.12 66.22
N GLU A 422 -0.70 6.81 66.04
CA GLU A 422 -0.82 5.92 67.21
C GLU A 422 -0.48 4.47 66.90
N THR A 423 0.42 3.95 67.70
CA THR A 423 0.79 2.59 67.98
C THR A 423 -0.37 1.78 68.51
N ASN A 424 -0.50 0.52 68.11
CA ASN A 424 -0.80 -0.56 69.08
C ASN A 424 -0.44 -1.94 68.52
N ASP A 425 0.40 -2.57 69.16
CA ASP A 425 0.81 -3.81 69.70
C ASP A 425 -0.30 -4.88 69.88
N GLY A 426 0.08 -6.15 69.75
CA GLY A 426 -0.69 -7.28 70.25
C GLY A 426 -0.78 -8.46 69.28
N SER A 427 0.21 -9.33 69.18
CA SER A 427 0.44 -10.61 69.85
C SER A 427 -0.52 -11.76 69.51
N GLU A 428 0.16 -12.89 69.30
CA GLU A 428 -0.24 -14.30 69.56
C GLU A 428 -1.09 -14.98 68.49
N ALA A 429 -0.56 -15.94 67.89
CA ALA A 429 -0.15 -17.30 68.21
C ALA A 429 -1.17 -18.35 67.71
N GLU A 430 -0.56 -19.37 67.17
CA GLU A 430 -0.98 -20.79 67.21
C GLU A 430 -2.02 -21.35 66.24
N ASP A 431 -1.44 -22.29 65.54
CA ASP A 431 -1.91 -23.67 65.35
C ASP A 431 -2.96 -24.02 64.27
N ARG A 432 -2.51 -24.62 63.30
CA ARG A 432 -2.65 -26.01 62.80
C ARG A 432 -2.39 -26.11 61.31
#